data_e76ae2c473b4c00f697368912dc34a8f
#
_entry.id   e76ae2c473b4c00f697368912dc34a8f
#
_cell.length_a   1.000
_cell.length_b   1.000
_cell.length_c   1.000
_cell.angle_alpha   90.00
_cell.angle_beta   90.00
_cell.angle_gamma   90.00
#
_symmetry.space_group_name_H-M   'P 1'
#
loop_
_entity.id
_entity.type
_entity.pdbx_description
1 polymer ?
#
loop_
_entity_poly.entity_id
_entity_poly.type
_entity_poly.pdbx_seq_one_letter_code
_entity_poly.pdbx_strand_id
1 'polypeptide(L)'
;MKPGKVRPLALCVFRDGDRILVQEGYDPSKNQTFYRALGGAIEFGERSQDTVAREIREEIDAKVTDLEFLATIESVFDFDGLHGHEICLVYDGRLADPALYRRERIVGAGGDGKPIIAVWVPLDAFRHGTYPLYPDGLLELLDQ
;
A
#
# COMPACT_ATOMS: atom_id res chain seq x y z
N MET A 1 10.96 5.58 5.18
CA MET A 1 10.55 6.98 5.42
C MET A 1 11.78 7.86 5.50
N LYS A 2 11.71 9.08 4.95
CA LYS A 2 12.82 10.04 5.00
C LYS A 2 12.38 11.25 5.82
N PRO A 3 12.91 11.43 7.04
CA PRO A 3 12.53 12.55 7.89
C PRO A 3 12.82 13.90 7.22
N GLY A 4 11.89 14.85 7.36
CA GLY A 4 12.05 16.19 6.81
C GLY A 4 11.88 16.30 5.30
N LYS A 5 11.38 15.25 4.64
CA LYS A 5 11.14 15.23 3.20
C LYS A 5 9.68 14.88 2.91
N VAL A 6 9.09 15.59 1.95
CA VAL A 6 7.81 15.18 1.36
C VAL A 6 8.11 14.14 0.29
N ARG A 7 7.48 12.96 0.40
CA ARG A 7 7.74 11.86 -0.51
C ARG A 7 6.54 11.61 -1.42
N PRO A 8 6.72 11.66 -2.75
CA PRO A 8 5.68 11.23 -3.68
C PRO A 8 5.68 9.71 -3.79
N LEU A 9 4.52 9.10 -3.57
CA LEU A 9 4.32 7.66 -3.69
C LEU A 9 3.24 7.35 -4.72
N ALA A 10 3.35 6.19 -5.36
CA ALA A 10 2.27 5.60 -6.15
C ALA A 10 1.87 4.29 -5.49
N LEU A 11 0.60 4.17 -5.16
CA LEU A 11 0.04 3.03 -4.44
C LEU A 11 -1.04 2.37 -5.28
N CYS A 12 -1.22 1.08 -5.09
CA CYS A 12 -2.24 0.33 -5.80
C CYS A 12 -3.08 -0.50 -4.85
N VAL A 13 -4.39 -0.43 -5.02
CA VAL A 13 -5.36 -1.22 -4.28
C VAL A 13 -5.80 -2.38 -5.16
N PHE A 14 -5.69 -3.59 -4.65
CA PHE A 14 -6.22 -4.78 -5.28
C PHE A 14 -7.41 -5.27 -4.46
N ARG A 15 -8.54 -5.46 -5.10
CA ARG A 15 -9.78 -5.87 -4.42
C ARG A 15 -10.19 -7.28 -4.83
N ASP A 16 -10.71 -8.01 -3.86
CA ASP A 16 -11.37 -9.29 -4.06
C ASP A 16 -12.61 -9.34 -3.17
N GLY A 17 -13.76 -8.98 -3.73
CA GLY A 17 -14.98 -8.80 -2.97
C GLY A 17 -14.82 -7.67 -1.95
N ASP A 18 -14.99 -7.98 -0.68
CA ASP A 18 -14.85 -7.02 0.42
C ASP A 18 -13.45 -7.00 1.05
N ARG A 19 -12.48 -7.68 0.42
CA ARG A 19 -11.09 -7.73 0.88
C ARG A 19 -10.19 -6.90 0.01
N ILE A 20 -9.12 -6.39 0.60
CA ILE A 20 -8.03 -5.73 -0.14
C ILE A 20 -6.69 -6.36 0.22
N LEU A 21 -5.75 -6.31 -0.72
CA LEU A 21 -4.39 -6.78 -0.49
C LEU A 21 -3.57 -5.63 0.07
N VAL A 22 -3.01 -5.83 1.26
CA VAL A 22 -2.28 -4.78 1.97
C VAL A 22 -1.01 -5.34 2.57
N GLN A 23 -0.03 -4.45 2.75
CA GLN A 23 1.23 -4.77 3.41
C GLN A 23 1.08 -4.63 4.91
N GLU A 24 1.53 -5.65 5.64
CA GLU A 24 1.56 -5.64 7.09
C GLU A 24 2.79 -4.88 7.60
N GLY A 25 2.60 -4.03 8.60
CA GLY A 25 3.66 -3.31 9.25
C GLY A 25 3.48 -3.28 10.76
N TYR A 26 4.52 -2.89 11.46
CA TYR A 26 4.50 -2.77 12.92
C TYR A 26 5.18 -1.49 13.34
N ASP A 27 4.50 -0.70 14.18
CA ASP A 27 5.06 0.53 14.77
C ASP A 27 5.46 0.23 16.21
N PRO A 28 6.77 0.11 16.50
CA PRO A 28 7.22 -0.24 17.85
C PRO A 28 6.94 0.85 18.88
N SER A 29 6.90 2.14 18.49
CA SER A 29 6.62 3.23 19.41
C SER A 29 5.18 3.22 19.91
N LYS A 30 4.26 2.70 19.11
CA LYS A 30 2.84 2.56 19.44
C LYS A 30 2.46 1.14 19.84
N ASN A 31 3.38 0.19 19.70
CA ASN A 31 3.12 -1.24 19.89
C ASN A 31 1.88 -1.67 19.08
N GLN A 32 1.87 -1.33 17.79
CA GLN A 32 0.68 -1.47 16.97
C GLN A 32 1.01 -2.05 15.60
N THR A 33 0.27 -3.10 15.22
CA THR A 33 0.25 -3.60 13.86
C THR A 33 -0.64 -2.67 13.02
N PHE A 34 -0.18 -2.33 11.84
CA PHE A 34 -0.95 -1.54 10.89
C PHE A 34 -0.82 -2.14 9.50
N TYR A 35 -1.64 -1.65 8.58
CA TYR A 35 -1.61 -2.07 7.18
C TYR A 35 -1.54 -0.86 6.26
N ARG A 36 -0.94 -1.05 5.09
CA ARG A 36 -0.83 0.00 4.10
C ARG A 36 -1.00 -0.59 2.71
N ALA A 37 -1.43 0.24 1.76
CA ALA A 37 -1.48 -0.15 0.36
C ALA A 37 -0.09 -0.45 -0.17
N LEU A 38 0.00 -1.38 -1.12
CA LEU A 38 1.25 -1.72 -1.80
C LEU A 38 1.65 -0.61 -2.77
N GLY A 39 2.94 -0.49 -3.00
CA GLY A 39 3.50 0.51 -3.90
C GLY A 39 4.78 1.09 -3.36
N GLY A 40 5.18 2.24 -3.85
CA GLY A 40 6.42 2.85 -3.39
C GLY A 40 6.71 4.20 -4.01
N ALA A 41 7.94 4.66 -3.82
CA ALA A 41 8.34 6.00 -4.21
C ALA A 41 8.42 6.16 -5.73
N ILE A 42 7.87 7.26 -6.21
CA ILE A 42 7.99 7.67 -7.61
C ILE A 42 9.43 8.16 -7.82
N GLU A 43 10.11 7.61 -8.80
CA GLU A 43 11.45 8.03 -9.16
C GLU A 43 11.40 9.20 -10.15
N PHE A 44 12.43 10.04 -10.11
CA PHE A 44 12.51 11.16 -11.04
C PHE A 44 12.40 10.69 -12.48
N GLY A 45 11.49 11.30 -13.23
CA GLY A 45 11.25 10.94 -14.64
C GLY A 45 10.30 9.77 -14.85
N GLU A 46 9.81 9.15 -13.77
CA GLU A 46 8.90 8.02 -13.81
C GLU A 46 7.46 8.50 -13.65
N ARG A 47 6.54 7.98 -14.48
CA ARG A 47 5.12 8.24 -14.30
C ARG A 47 4.59 7.36 -13.18
N SER A 48 3.61 7.85 -12.43
CA SER A 48 3.09 7.11 -11.27
C SER A 48 2.54 5.74 -11.64
N GLN A 49 1.89 5.60 -12.80
CA GLN A 49 1.41 4.28 -13.25
C GLN A 49 2.56 3.30 -13.48
N ASP A 50 3.71 3.78 -13.95
CA ASP A 50 4.89 2.94 -14.17
C ASP A 50 5.55 2.60 -12.84
N THR A 51 5.49 3.51 -11.87
CA THR A 51 5.92 3.23 -10.49
C THR A 51 5.13 2.07 -9.89
N VAL A 52 3.82 2.07 -10.04
CA VAL A 52 2.98 0.96 -9.57
C VAL A 52 3.45 -0.35 -10.19
N ALA A 53 3.60 -0.40 -11.52
CA ALA A 53 4.01 -1.61 -12.20
C ALA A 53 5.36 -2.13 -11.70
N ARG A 54 6.31 -1.23 -11.54
CA ARG A 54 7.67 -1.56 -11.08
C ARG A 54 7.66 -2.04 -9.62
N GLU A 55 7.02 -1.29 -8.72
CA GLU A 55 7.02 -1.60 -7.30
C GLU A 55 6.30 -2.93 -7.01
N ILE A 56 5.18 -3.20 -7.65
CA ILE A 56 4.47 -4.46 -7.44
C ILE A 56 5.29 -5.64 -7.96
N ARG A 57 6.01 -5.46 -9.07
CA ARG A 57 6.92 -6.47 -9.58
C ARG A 57 8.06 -6.73 -8.59
N GLU A 58 8.66 -5.67 -8.05
CA GLU A 58 9.76 -5.79 -7.10
C GLU A 58 9.31 -6.41 -5.77
N GLU A 59 8.15 -5.97 -5.26
CA GLU A 59 7.70 -6.35 -3.92
C GLU A 59 7.13 -7.77 -3.86
N ILE A 60 6.27 -8.15 -4.81
CA ILE A 60 5.56 -9.43 -4.77
C ILE A 60 5.67 -10.25 -6.06
N ASP A 61 6.55 -9.84 -6.97
CA ASP A 61 6.78 -10.51 -8.26
C ASP A 61 5.49 -10.73 -9.04
N ALA A 62 4.66 -9.69 -9.13
CA ALA A 62 3.38 -9.75 -9.78
C ALA A 62 3.25 -8.71 -10.89
N LYS A 63 2.50 -9.06 -11.92
CA LYS A 63 2.12 -8.14 -12.99
C LYS A 63 0.77 -7.54 -12.68
N VAL A 64 0.66 -6.21 -12.87
CA VAL A 64 -0.58 -5.46 -12.66
C VAL A 64 -1.22 -5.18 -14.00
N THR A 65 -2.55 -5.29 -14.06
CA THR A 65 -3.36 -4.92 -15.23
C THR A 65 -4.50 -4.01 -14.78
N ASP A 66 -5.16 -3.38 -15.75
CA ASP A 66 -6.37 -2.58 -15.52
C ASP A 66 -6.18 -1.47 -14.49
N LEU A 67 -5.06 -0.78 -14.58
CA LEU A 67 -4.79 0.35 -13.68
C LEU A 67 -5.76 1.49 -13.95
N GLU A 68 -6.36 2.00 -12.88
CA GLU A 68 -7.26 3.15 -12.91
C GLU A 68 -6.90 4.09 -11.78
N PHE A 69 -6.63 5.36 -12.09
CA PHE A 69 -6.33 6.36 -11.09
C PHE A 69 -7.58 6.69 -10.27
N LEU A 70 -7.47 6.64 -8.94
CA LEU A 70 -8.58 6.91 -8.03
C LEU A 70 -8.52 8.31 -7.43
N ALA A 71 -7.41 8.65 -6.80
CA ALA A 71 -7.28 9.92 -6.09
C ALA A 71 -5.84 10.17 -5.67
N THR A 72 -5.58 11.42 -5.30
CA THR A 72 -4.36 11.82 -4.60
C THR A 72 -4.68 12.04 -3.14
N ILE A 73 -3.92 11.42 -2.25
CA ILE A 73 -4.06 11.56 -0.81
C ILE A 73 -2.78 12.17 -0.25
N GLU A 74 -2.90 13.28 0.48
CA GLU A 74 -1.80 13.83 1.25
C GLU A 74 -1.86 13.26 2.65
N SER A 75 -0.76 12.65 3.10
CA SER A 75 -0.70 11.98 4.40
C SER A 75 0.45 12.53 5.23
N VAL A 76 0.13 13.07 6.39
CA VAL A 76 1.10 13.49 7.40
C VAL A 76 0.88 12.60 8.61
N PHE A 77 1.92 11.92 9.05
CA PHE A 77 1.76 10.86 10.05
C PHE A 77 3.01 10.74 10.93
N ASP A 78 2.86 10.03 12.03
CA ASP A 78 3.97 9.66 12.90
C ASP A 78 4.21 8.15 12.80
N PHE A 79 5.48 7.78 12.65
CA PHE A 79 5.90 6.39 12.64
C PHE A 79 7.19 6.27 13.44
N ASP A 80 7.18 5.39 14.46
CA ASP A 80 8.35 5.12 15.31
C ASP A 80 8.98 6.41 15.84
N GLY A 81 8.12 7.36 16.27
CA GLY A 81 8.55 8.64 16.80
C GLY A 81 9.01 9.67 15.77
N LEU A 82 8.95 9.35 14.48
CA LEU A 82 9.34 10.24 13.39
C LEU A 82 8.12 10.76 12.63
N HIS A 83 8.20 12.01 12.16
CA HIS A 83 7.16 12.58 11.31
C HIS A 83 7.38 12.18 9.85
N GLY A 84 6.32 11.69 9.20
CA GLY A 84 6.32 11.40 7.79
C GLY A 84 5.35 12.32 7.04
N HIS A 85 5.67 12.61 5.78
CA HIS A 85 4.82 13.40 4.91
C HIS A 85 4.89 12.81 3.50
N GLU A 86 3.75 12.32 2.99
CA GLU A 86 3.68 11.65 1.70
C GLU A 86 2.54 12.20 0.87
N ILE A 87 2.79 12.32 -0.43
CA ILE A 87 1.76 12.60 -1.43
C ILE A 87 1.55 11.28 -2.18
N CYS A 88 0.38 10.68 -1.98
CA CYS A 88 0.08 9.35 -2.49
C CYS A 88 -0.85 9.42 -3.68
N LEU A 89 -0.38 8.98 -4.85
CA LEU A 89 -1.23 8.80 -6.02
C LEU A 89 -1.76 7.36 -5.97
N VAL A 90 -3.06 7.22 -5.76
CA VAL A 90 -3.71 5.93 -5.49
C VAL A 90 -4.40 5.41 -6.73
N TYR A 91 -4.09 4.17 -7.08
CA TYR A 91 -4.65 3.46 -8.21
C TYR A 91 -5.45 2.25 -7.75
N ASP A 92 -6.47 1.91 -8.51
CA ASP A 92 -7.09 0.59 -8.51
C ASP A 92 -6.38 -0.26 -9.56
N GLY A 93 -6.22 -1.56 -9.30
CA GLY A 93 -5.57 -2.46 -10.25
C GLY A 93 -6.00 -3.90 -10.05
N ARG A 94 -5.56 -4.73 -10.97
CA ARG A 94 -5.80 -6.18 -10.91
C ARG A 94 -4.47 -6.91 -11.02
N LEU A 95 -4.35 -8.00 -10.26
CA LEU A 95 -3.22 -8.91 -10.42
C LEU A 95 -3.50 -9.82 -11.61
N ALA A 96 -2.53 -9.92 -12.53
CA ALA A 96 -2.70 -10.72 -13.74
C ALA A 96 -2.77 -12.21 -13.43
N ASP A 97 -2.08 -12.66 -12.36
CA ASP A 97 -2.10 -14.06 -11.93
C ASP A 97 -3.26 -14.31 -10.97
N PRO A 98 -4.31 -15.03 -11.38
CA PRO A 98 -5.46 -15.28 -10.50
C PRO A 98 -5.11 -16.12 -9.26
N ALA A 99 -4.01 -16.85 -9.26
CA ALA A 99 -3.59 -17.64 -8.11
C ALA A 99 -3.27 -16.77 -6.89
N LEU A 100 -2.84 -15.51 -7.11
CA LEU A 100 -2.53 -14.59 -6.01
C LEU A 100 -3.77 -14.19 -5.21
N TYR A 101 -4.95 -14.23 -5.83
CA TYR A 101 -6.21 -13.94 -5.12
C TYR A 101 -6.61 -15.06 -4.14
N ARG A 102 -6.03 -16.24 -4.30
CA ARG A 102 -6.33 -17.41 -3.46
C ARG A 102 -5.29 -17.64 -2.37
N ARG A 103 -4.22 -16.87 -2.36
CA ARG A 103 -3.18 -16.98 -1.33
C ARG A 103 -3.53 -16.03 -0.19
N GLU A 104 -3.60 -16.57 1.02
CA GLU A 104 -3.87 -15.74 2.21
C GLU A 104 -2.73 -14.77 2.47
N ARG A 105 -1.52 -15.16 2.12
CA ARG A 105 -0.31 -14.47 2.48
C ARG A 105 0.69 -14.55 1.34
N ILE A 106 1.24 -13.41 0.96
CA ILE A 106 2.28 -13.34 -0.07
C ILE A 106 3.51 -12.75 0.59
N VAL A 107 4.62 -13.51 0.57
CA VAL A 107 5.89 -13.02 1.10
C VAL A 107 6.73 -12.55 -0.06
N GLY A 108 7.17 -11.31 0.01
CA GLY A 108 7.99 -10.68 -1.01
C GLY A 108 9.21 -10.01 -0.41
N ALA A 109 9.78 -9.06 -1.15
CA ALA A 109 10.99 -8.36 -0.74
C ALA A 109 10.83 -6.86 -0.91
N GLY A 110 11.23 -6.11 0.13
CA GLY A 110 11.26 -4.66 0.07
C GLY A 110 12.55 -4.14 -0.57
N GLY A 111 12.57 -2.84 -0.87
CA GLY A 111 13.73 -2.17 -1.45
C GLY A 111 14.96 -2.18 -0.55
N ASP A 112 14.78 -2.38 0.75
CA ASP A 112 15.85 -2.51 1.74
C ASP A 112 16.33 -3.95 1.93
N GLY A 113 15.83 -4.90 1.14
CA GLY A 113 16.15 -6.32 1.24
C GLY A 113 15.40 -7.05 2.34
N LYS A 114 14.56 -6.37 3.12
CA LYS A 114 13.76 -7.02 4.15
C LYS A 114 12.51 -7.65 3.55
N PRO A 115 12.00 -8.74 4.15
CA PRO A 115 10.76 -9.34 3.64
C PRO A 115 9.58 -8.40 3.79
N ILE A 116 8.70 -8.45 2.79
CA ILE A 116 7.39 -7.80 2.82
C ILE A 116 6.35 -8.89 2.98
N ILE A 117 5.37 -8.65 3.82
CA ILE A 117 4.23 -9.54 4.00
C ILE A 117 2.99 -8.82 3.51
N ALA A 118 2.38 -9.34 2.45
CA ALA A 118 1.11 -8.85 1.93
C ALA A 118 0.03 -9.85 2.26
N VAL A 119 -1.11 -9.34 2.75
CA VAL A 119 -2.23 -10.17 3.19
C VAL A 119 -3.54 -9.59 2.68
N TRP A 120 -4.51 -10.46 2.44
CA TRP A 120 -5.88 -10.05 2.13
C TRP A 120 -6.61 -9.79 3.43
N VAL A 121 -7.12 -8.57 3.60
CA VAL A 121 -7.81 -8.15 4.83
C VAL A 121 -9.20 -7.63 4.46
N PRO A 122 -10.26 -8.09 5.14
CA PRO A 122 -11.58 -7.53 4.93
C PRO A 122 -11.62 -6.05 5.29
N LEU A 123 -12.32 -5.24 4.49
CA LEU A 123 -12.50 -3.82 4.77
C LEU A 123 -13.14 -3.58 6.14
N ASP A 124 -13.97 -4.49 6.60
CA ASP A 124 -14.62 -4.38 7.92
C ASP A 124 -13.61 -4.32 9.07
N ALA A 125 -12.45 -4.96 8.95
CA ALA A 125 -11.43 -4.87 10.00
C ALA A 125 -10.95 -3.43 10.18
N PHE A 126 -10.91 -2.65 9.10
CA PHE A 126 -10.54 -1.24 9.16
C PHE A 126 -11.70 -0.35 9.59
N ARG A 127 -12.92 -0.65 9.10
CA ARG A 127 -14.14 0.10 9.48
C ARG A 127 -14.40 0.02 10.97
N HIS A 128 -14.16 -1.15 11.58
CA HIS A 128 -14.35 -1.36 13.00
C HIS A 128 -13.18 -0.86 13.85
N GLY A 129 -12.12 -0.33 13.21
CA GLY A 129 -10.97 0.20 13.92
C GLY A 129 -10.07 -0.83 14.56
N THR A 130 -10.18 -2.11 14.15
CA THR A 130 -9.31 -3.18 14.67
C THR A 130 -7.85 -2.90 14.33
N TYR A 131 -7.61 -2.42 13.09
CA TYR A 131 -6.28 -2.06 12.61
C TYR A 131 -6.34 -0.73 11.86
N PRO A 132 -5.29 0.12 11.98
CA PRO A 132 -5.15 1.27 11.10
C PRO A 132 -4.84 0.85 9.67
N LEU A 133 -5.41 1.59 8.71
CA LEU A 133 -5.08 1.47 7.29
C LEU A 133 -4.47 2.78 6.82
N TYR A 134 -3.28 2.72 6.24
CA TYR A 134 -2.59 3.90 5.70
C TYR A 134 -2.50 3.85 4.18
N PRO A 135 -2.48 5.00 3.51
CA PRO A 135 -2.54 6.35 4.08
C PRO A 135 -3.91 6.69 4.66
N ASP A 136 -3.93 7.61 5.62
CA ASP A 136 -5.19 8.14 6.16
C ASP A 136 -6.02 8.69 5.01
N GLY A 137 -7.32 8.38 5.00
CA GLY A 137 -8.22 8.73 3.91
C GLY A 137 -8.43 7.61 2.89
N LEU A 138 -7.58 6.58 2.91
CA LEU A 138 -7.73 5.47 1.97
C LEU A 138 -9.04 4.70 2.21
N LEU A 139 -9.37 4.41 3.46
CA LEU A 139 -10.60 3.69 3.77
C LEU A 139 -11.83 4.43 3.25
N GLU A 140 -11.90 5.74 3.48
CA GLU A 140 -13.01 6.57 3.02
C GLU A 140 -13.12 6.57 1.50
N LEU A 141 -11.98 6.62 0.82
CA LEU A 141 -11.93 6.54 -0.64
C LEU A 141 -12.51 5.21 -1.15
N LEU A 142 -12.18 4.11 -0.47
CA LEU A 142 -12.63 2.77 -0.87
C LEU A 142 -14.10 2.51 -0.51
N ASP A 143 -14.65 3.25 0.43
CA ASP A 143 -16.04 3.11 0.87
C ASP A 143 -17.03 3.98 0.08
N GLN A 144 -16.56 4.69 -0.92
CA GLN A 144 -17.44 5.49 -1.79
C GLN A 144 -18.23 4.61 -2.76
#